data_b09b95afa1a86039233d25c2c781e960
#
_entry.id   b09b95afa1a86039233d25c2c781e960
#
_cell.length_a   1.000
_cell.length_b   1.000
_cell.length_c   1.000
_cell.angle_alpha   90.00
_cell.angle_beta   90.00
_cell.angle_gamma   90.00
#
_symmetry.space_group_name_H-M   'P 1'
#
loop_
_entity.id
_entity.type
_entity.pdbx_description
1 polymer ?
#
loop_
_entity_poly.entity_id
_entity_poly.type
_entity_poly.pdbx_seq_one_letter_code
_entity_poly.pdbx_strand_id
1 'polypeptide(L)'
;RTVVATTQTDFNGLYSFDDLVPGEYCVSVINTAYGAAYEGAGEQSVTLVTTDRLDIDFGFAPAGSVGDMVYTDNQRNGAYDPTDDALADATVELYAGDCPADLTTLDPANLVATTTSDANGLYLFTEVPDGDYCVTATSANTGEAFEGKYGQEVEVQGGEELSADFGF
;
A
#
# COMPACT_ATOMS: atom_id res chain seq x y z
N ARG A 1 -3.63 -17.55 -22.86
CA ARG A 1 -4.50 -18.47 -22.09
C ARG A 1 -5.96 -18.05 -22.29
N THR A 2 -6.87 -19.01 -22.34
CA THR A 2 -8.32 -18.74 -22.45
C THR A 2 -8.94 -18.98 -21.09
N VAL A 3 -9.74 -18.03 -20.61
CA VAL A 3 -10.52 -18.23 -19.37
C VAL A 3 -11.61 -19.27 -19.64
N VAL A 4 -11.64 -20.33 -18.84
CA VAL A 4 -12.61 -21.43 -18.92
C VAL A 4 -13.81 -21.17 -18.02
N ALA A 5 -13.56 -20.69 -16.79
CA ALA A 5 -14.58 -20.34 -15.80
C ALA A 5 -14.08 -19.23 -14.89
N THR A 6 -15.01 -18.52 -14.26
CA THR A 6 -14.74 -17.51 -13.23
C THR A 6 -15.70 -17.75 -12.09
N THR A 7 -15.21 -17.61 -10.84
CA THR A 7 -16.01 -17.70 -9.62
C THR A 7 -15.59 -16.61 -8.66
N GLN A 8 -16.27 -16.48 -7.54
CA GLN A 8 -15.91 -15.61 -6.43
C GLN A 8 -15.88 -16.42 -5.13
N THR A 9 -15.04 -16.01 -4.21
CA THR A 9 -15.04 -16.58 -2.86
C THR A 9 -16.31 -16.20 -2.11
N ASP A 10 -16.80 -17.12 -1.28
CA ASP A 10 -17.85 -16.84 -0.33
C ASP A 10 -17.31 -16.07 0.91
N PHE A 11 -18.16 -15.80 1.90
CA PHE A 11 -17.78 -15.09 3.13
C PHE A 11 -16.77 -15.86 4.02
N ASN A 12 -16.55 -17.14 3.77
CA ASN A 12 -15.53 -17.96 4.45
C ASN A 12 -14.23 -18.05 3.63
N GLY A 13 -14.15 -17.39 2.47
CA GLY A 13 -13.02 -17.48 1.55
C GLY A 13 -13.05 -18.71 0.65
N LEU A 14 -14.11 -19.51 0.65
CA LEU A 14 -14.20 -20.72 -0.16
C LEU A 14 -14.67 -20.41 -1.58
N TYR A 15 -14.08 -21.12 -2.54
CA TYR A 15 -14.48 -21.06 -3.94
C TYR A 15 -14.52 -22.46 -4.56
N SER A 16 -15.27 -22.63 -5.64
CA SER A 16 -15.27 -23.85 -6.44
C SER A 16 -15.45 -23.57 -7.93
N PHE A 17 -14.95 -24.47 -8.73
CA PHE A 17 -15.28 -24.64 -10.14
C PHE A 17 -15.81 -26.04 -10.31
N ASP A 18 -17.07 -26.16 -10.70
CA ASP A 18 -17.76 -27.43 -10.86
C ASP A 18 -17.79 -27.88 -12.32
N ASP A 19 -18.05 -29.16 -12.56
CA ASP A 19 -18.20 -29.76 -13.87
C ASP A 19 -17.01 -29.60 -14.84
N LEU A 20 -15.80 -29.47 -14.31
CA LEU A 20 -14.60 -29.40 -15.11
C LEU A 20 -14.22 -30.79 -15.66
N VAL A 21 -13.84 -30.87 -16.94
CA VAL A 21 -13.33 -32.11 -17.51
C VAL A 21 -11.87 -32.36 -17.07
N PRO A 22 -11.41 -33.62 -17.02
CA PRO A 22 -10.00 -33.91 -16.77
C PRO A 22 -9.07 -33.14 -17.72
N GLY A 23 -8.01 -32.53 -17.17
CA GLY A 23 -7.09 -31.70 -17.95
C GLY A 23 -6.14 -30.90 -17.07
N GLU A 24 -5.31 -30.09 -17.72
CA GLU A 24 -4.41 -29.16 -17.05
C GLU A 24 -5.06 -27.76 -17.03
N TYR A 25 -5.08 -27.16 -15.86
CA TYR A 25 -5.66 -25.85 -15.61
C TYR A 25 -4.64 -24.95 -14.91
N CYS A 26 -4.85 -23.66 -15.03
CA CYS A 26 -4.20 -22.65 -14.22
C CYS A 26 -5.31 -21.90 -13.48
N VAL A 27 -5.26 -21.93 -12.17
CA VAL A 27 -6.14 -21.13 -11.31
C VAL A 27 -5.41 -19.85 -10.95
N SER A 28 -6.04 -18.72 -11.15
CA SER A 28 -5.52 -17.41 -10.75
C SER A 28 -6.53 -16.68 -9.89
N VAL A 29 -6.03 -15.93 -8.91
CA VAL A 29 -6.83 -15.10 -8.03
C VAL A 29 -6.50 -13.64 -8.24
N ILE A 30 -7.50 -12.80 -8.19
CA ILE A 30 -7.37 -11.34 -8.21
C ILE A 30 -8.06 -10.80 -6.97
N ASN A 31 -7.32 -10.06 -6.17
CA ASN A 31 -7.86 -9.29 -5.07
C ASN A 31 -7.31 -7.87 -5.14
N THR A 32 -8.20 -6.89 -5.17
CA THR A 32 -7.84 -5.46 -5.25
C THR A 32 -7.80 -4.77 -3.89
N ALA A 33 -8.30 -5.44 -2.83
CA ALA A 33 -8.34 -4.90 -1.47
C ALA A 33 -7.11 -5.31 -0.63
N TYR A 34 -6.38 -6.33 -1.08
CA TYR A 34 -5.16 -6.81 -0.42
C TYR A 34 -4.04 -6.85 -1.45
N GLY A 35 -2.79 -6.83 -1.00
CA GLY A 35 -1.62 -6.86 -1.84
C GLY A 35 -1.50 -8.10 -2.74
N ALA A 36 -0.31 -8.36 -3.24
CA ALA A 36 -0.05 -9.57 -4.02
C ALA A 36 -0.31 -10.84 -3.19
N ALA A 37 -0.81 -11.89 -3.85
CA ALA A 37 -0.98 -13.17 -3.17
C ALA A 37 0.36 -13.66 -2.62
N TYR A 38 0.38 -13.99 -1.36
CA TYR A 38 1.56 -14.42 -0.64
C TYR A 38 1.68 -15.94 -0.63
N GLU A 39 0.56 -16.68 -0.54
CA GLU A 39 0.49 -18.10 -0.79
C GLU A 39 -0.12 -18.35 -2.18
N GLY A 40 0.48 -19.27 -2.93
CA GLY A 40 0.07 -19.57 -4.30
C GLY A 40 0.47 -18.52 -5.33
N ALA A 41 1.20 -17.48 -4.96
CA ALA A 41 1.77 -16.45 -5.85
C ALA A 41 0.79 -15.92 -6.93
N GLY A 42 -0.50 -15.86 -6.63
CA GLY A 42 -1.56 -15.39 -7.53
C GLY A 42 -1.95 -16.34 -8.65
N GLU A 43 -1.14 -17.36 -8.95
CA GLU A 43 -1.42 -18.39 -9.96
C GLU A 43 -0.92 -19.76 -9.51
N GLN A 44 -1.74 -20.81 -9.67
CA GLN A 44 -1.35 -22.19 -9.43
C GLN A 44 -1.75 -23.09 -10.58
N SER A 45 -0.83 -23.97 -11.01
CA SER A 45 -1.12 -25.00 -12.00
C SER A 45 -1.71 -26.24 -11.33
N VAL A 46 -2.79 -26.77 -11.89
CA VAL A 46 -3.46 -27.96 -11.37
C VAL A 46 -3.77 -28.94 -12.49
N THR A 47 -3.46 -30.21 -12.26
CA THR A 47 -3.89 -31.29 -13.13
C THR A 47 -5.10 -31.98 -12.51
N LEU A 48 -6.24 -31.86 -13.15
CA LEU A 48 -7.47 -32.55 -12.77
C LEU A 48 -7.55 -33.89 -13.51
N VAL A 49 -7.68 -34.98 -12.77
CA VAL A 49 -7.79 -36.33 -13.33
C VAL A 49 -9.19 -36.88 -13.14
N THR A 50 -9.48 -37.53 -12.00
CA THR A 50 -10.77 -38.18 -11.71
C THR A 50 -11.29 -37.84 -10.32
N THR A 51 -10.55 -37.07 -9.54
CA THR A 51 -10.90 -36.68 -8.17
C THR A 51 -10.83 -35.19 -8.02
N ASP A 52 -11.66 -34.65 -7.15
CA ASP A 52 -11.63 -33.24 -6.82
C ASP A 52 -10.27 -32.82 -6.27
N ARG A 53 -9.86 -31.61 -6.58
CA ARG A 53 -8.67 -30.95 -6.03
C ARG A 53 -9.17 -29.83 -5.12
N LEU A 54 -8.93 -29.99 -3.83
CA LEU A 54 -9.38 -29.07 -2.77
C LEU A 54 -8.18 -28.49 -1.99
N ASP A 55 -7.05 -28.43 -2.64
CA ASP A 55 -5.76 -28.04 -2.10
C ASP A 55 -5.11 -26.86 -2.89
N ILE A 56 -5.94 -26.10 -3.57
CA ILE A 56 -5.51 -24.93 -4.34
C ILE A 56 -5.90 -23.68 -3.54
N ASP A 57 -5.06 -23.31 -2.60
CA ASP A 57 -5.31 -22.20 -1.67
C ASP A 57 -4.48 -20.97 -2.06
N PHE A 58 -5.03 -19.78 -1.78
CA PHE A 58 -4.34 -18.51 -1.98
C PHE A 58 -4.42 -17.70 -0.69
N GLY A 59 -3.27 -17.31 -0.16
CA GLY A 59 -3.16 -16.44 1.00
C GLY A 59 -2.77 -15.01 0.59
N PHE A 60 -3.36 -14.04 1.26
CA PHE A 60 -3.01 -12.63 1.11
C PHE A 60 -2.57 -12.07 2.45
N ALA A 61 -1.51 -11.29 2.46
CA ALA A 61 -1.17 -10.49 3.62
C ALA A 61 -2.25 -9.39 3.81
N PRO A 62 -2.66 -9.11 5.05
CA PRO A 62 -3.50 -7.95 5.30
C PRO A 62 -2.77 -6.68 4.84
N ALA A 63 -3.49 -5.77 4.22
CA ALA A 63 -2.95 -4.47 3.87
C ALA A 63 -2.61 -3.69 5.15
N GLY A 64 -1.55 -2.91 5.11
CA GLY A 64 -1.13 -2.03 6.17
C GLY A 64 -1.71 -0.62 6.06
N SER A 65 -1.16 0.28 6.84
CA SER A 65 -1.42 1.72 6.74
C SER A 65 -0.11 2.49 6.89
N VAL A 66 -0.05 3.66 6.25
CA VAL A 66 1.07 4.59 6.33
C VAL A 66 0.54 5.95 6.74
N GLY A 67 1.14 6.56 7.73
CA GLY A 67 0.73 7.87 8.22
C GLY A 67 1.70 8.44 9.21
N ASP A 68 1.40 9.54 9.74
CA ASP A 68 1.85 10.21 10.96
C ASP A 68 1.49 11.70 10.88
N MET A 69 2.43 12.60 11.15
CA MET A 69 2.18 13.99 11.41
C MET A 69 2.86 14.93 10.42
N VAL A 70 2.15 16.00 10.09
CA VAL A 70 2.72 17.17 9.42
C VAL A 70 2.63 18.36 10.38
N TYR A 71 3.74 19.06 10.59
CA TYR A 71 3.84 20.13 11.57
C TYR A 71 4.68 21.32 11.07
N THR A 72 4.56 22.44 11.74
CA THR A 72 5.47 23.58 11.55
C THR A 72 6.59 23.48 12.57
N ASP A 73 7.80 23.20 12.12
CA ASP A 73 9.00 23.11 12.95
C ASP A 73 9.46 24.52 13.35
N ASN A 74 8.91 25.01 14.45
CA ASN A 74 9.16 26.36 14.97
C ASN A 74 10.61 26.56 15.42
N GLN A 75 11.29 25.49 15.77
CA GLN A 75 12.67 25.51 16.23
C GLN A 75 13.69 25.17 15.14
N ARG A 76 13.24 24.65 14.01
CA ARG A 76 14.05 24.18 12.88
C ARG A 76 15.08 23.13 13.31
N ASN A 77 14.65 22.22 14.15
CA ASN A 77 15.48 21.16 14.70
C ASN A 77 15.31 19.82 13.93
N GLY A 78 14.30 19.73 13.04
CA GLY A 78 14.00 18.54 12.23
C GLY A 78 13.37 17.40 13.03
N ALA A 79 12.65 17.72 14.10
CA ALA A 79 11.93 16.74 14.90
C ALA A 79 10.71 17.38 15.55
N TYR A 80 9.58 16.67 15.58
CA TYR A 80 8.38 17.13 16.27
C TYR A 80 8.58 17.24 17.78
N ASP A 81 8.18 18.36 18.35
CA ASP A 81 8.18 18.58 19.80
C ASP A 81 6.97 19.44 20.26
N PRO A 82 6.72 19.55 21.61
CA PRO A 82 5.54 20.24 22.13
C PRO A 82 5.45 21.75 21.83
N THR A 83 6.45 22.34 21.21
CA THR A 83 6.44 23.75 20.81
C THR A 83 6.12 23.96 19.33
N ASP A 84 6.00 22.86 18.59
CA ASP A 84 5.61 22.87 17.20
C ASP A 84 4.09 22.91 17.04
N ASP A 85 3.65 23.47 15.95
CA ASP A 85 2.23 23.58 15.65
C ASP A 85 1.83 22.56 14.60
N ALA A 86 0.69 21.90 14.77
CA ALA A 86 0.10 21.04 13.76
C ALA A 86 -0.13 21.80 12.45
N LEU A 87 0.24 21.22 11.31
CA LEU A 87 0.05 21.82 10.00
C LEU A 87 -1.07 21.10 9.25
N ALA A 88 -2.22 21.77 9.16
CA ALA A 88 -3.37 21.30 8.38
C ALA A 88 -3.22 21.59 6.87
N ASP A 89 -4.00 20.86 6.07
CA ASP A 89 -4.11 21.04 4.62
C ASP A 89 -2.79 20.88 3.85
N ALA A 90 -1.79 20.25 4.42
CA ALA A 90 -0.61 19.82 3.67
C ALA A 90 -0.99 18.63 2.78
N THR A 91 -0.59 18.69 1.52
CA THR A 91 -0.79 17.57 0.60
C THR A 91 0.28 16.51 0.84
N VAL A 92 -0.13 15.28 1.08
CA VAL A 92 0.76 14.12 1.25
C VAL A 92 0.49 13.12 0.15
N GLU A 93 1.56 12.63 -0.48
CA GLU A 93 1.51 11.69 -1.60
C GLU A 93 2.33 10.44 -1.28
N LEU A 94 1.77 9.28 -1.61
CA LEU A 94 2.39 7.97 -1.45
C LEU A 94 2.76 7.41 -2.82
N TYR A 95 4.02 7.12 -3.02
CA TYR A 95 4.56 6.52 -4.25
C TYR A 95 5.09 5.12 -3.99
N ALA A 96 4.88 4.18 -4.92
CA ALA A 96 5.50 2.86 -4.84
C ALA A 96 7.01 2.94 -5.17
N GLY A 97 7.81 2.23 -4.36
CA GLY A 97 9.27 2.18 -4.47
C GLY A 97 10.00 3.22 -3.62
N ASP A 98 11.33 3.19 -3.70
CA ASP A 98 12.22 4.03 -2.90
C ASP A 98 12.11 5.52 -3.27
N CYS A 99 12.44 6.39 -2.32
CA CYS A 99 12.55 7.82 -2.57
C CYS A 99 13.78 8.14 -3.42
N PRO A 100 13.64 8.84 -4.54
CA PRO A 100 14.79 9.32 -5.29
C PRO A 100 15.48 10.47 -4.52
N ALA A 101 16.78 10.62 -4.71
CA ALA A 101 17.55 11.73 -4.12
C ALA A 101 17.04 13.12 -4.55
N ASP A 102 16.34 13.20 -5.67
CA ASP A 102 15.68 14.40 -6.20
C ASP A 102 14.22 14.06 -6.45
N LEU A 103 13.32 14.54 -5.58
CA LEU A 103 11.89 14.28 -5.65
C LEU A 103 11.23 14.81 -6.93
N THR A 104 11.87 15.74 -7.65
CA THR A 104 11.34 16.18 -8.95
C THR A 104 11.41 15.10 -10.03
N THR A 105 12.14 14.01 -9.76
CA THR A 105 12.28 12.84 -10.64
C THR A 105 11.30 11.71 -10.32
N LEU A 106 10.42 11.88 -9.31
CA LEU A 106 9.37 10.93 -9.02
C LEU A 106 8.52 10.68 -10.26
N ASP A 107 8.32 9.41 -10.60
CA ASP A 107 7.46 9.04 -11.72
C ASP A 107 5.99 9.11 -11.29
N PRO A 108 5.17 9.97 -11.91
CA PRO A 108 3.74 10.03 -11.59
C PRO A 108 2.99 8.71 -11.81
N ALA A 109 3.56 7.79 -12.59
CA ALA A 109 2.99 6.45 -12.77
C ALA A 109 3.08 5.57 -11.52
N ASN A 110 3.99 5.91 -10.59
CA ASN A 110 4.15 5.21 -9.31
C ASN A 110 3.29 5.81 -8.19
N LEU A 111 2.55 6.89 -8.43
CA LEU A 111 1.65 7.48 -7.44
C LEU A 111 0.54 6.49 -7.07
N VAL A 112 0.51 6.09 -5.81
CA VAL A 112 -0.46 5.14 -5.25
C VAL A 112 -1.68 5.87 -4.70
N ALA A 113 -1.45 6.91 -3.90
CA ALA A 113 -2.50 7.66 -3.24
C ALA A 113 -2.08 9.09 -2.89
N THR A 114 -3.06 9.95 -2.70
CA THR A 114 -2.90 11.32 -2.21
C THR A 114 -3.89 11.58 -1.10
N THR A 115 -3.47 12.24 -0.02
CA THR A 115 -4.30 12.68 1.08
C THR A 115 -3.90 14.08 1.53
N THR A 116 -4.58 14.61 2.54
CA THR A 116 -4.20 15.88 3.18
C THR A 116 -4.18 15.70 4.69
N SER A 117 -3.30 16.42 5.36
CA SER A 117 -3.29 16.46 6.81
C SER A 117 -4.55 17.15 7.36
N ASP A 118 -5.06 16.65 8.47
CA ASP A 118 -6.23 17.19 9.18
C ASP A 118 -5.86 18.41 10.05
N ALA A 119 -6.83 18.92 10.83
CA ALA A 119 -6.65 20.06 11.72
C ALA A 119 -5.64 19.80 12.86
N ASN A 120 -5.30 18.55 13.12
CA ASN A 120 -4.28 18.15 14.10
C ASN A 120 -2.94 17.81 13.42
N GLY A 121 -2.81 18.05 12.13
CA GLY A 121 -1.63 17.71 11.34
C GLY A 121 -1.54 16.23 10.95
N LEU A 122 -2.52 15.40 11.32
CA LEU A 122 -2.46 13.96 11.09
C LEU A 122 -2.90 13.60 9.67
N TYR A 123 -2.23 12.64 9.06
CA TYR A 123 -2.63 12.02 7.80
C TYR A 123 -2.53 10.50 7.87
N LEU A 124 -3.28 9.80 7.04
CA LEU A 124 -3.27 8.35 6.99
C LEU A 124 -3.65 7.84 5.60
N PHE A 125 -2.86 6.93 5.08
CA PHE A 125 -3.20 6.03 3.98
C PHE A 125 -3.58 4.68 4.55
N THR A 126 -4.74 4.16 4.20
CA THR A 126 -5.22 2.83 4.61
C THR A 126 -5.20 1.86 3.44
N GLU A 127 -5.25 0.58 3.72
CA GLU A 127 -5.28 -0.48 2.70
C GLU A 127 -4.04 -0.45 1.78
N VAL A 128 -2.89 -0.11 2.36
CA VAL A 128 -1.61 -0.08 1.64
C VAL A 128 -1.05 -1.50 1.58
N PRO A 129 -0.83 -2.06 0.37
CA PRO A 129 -0.21 -3.38 0.22
C PRO A 129 1.20 -3.43 0.80
N ASP A 130 1.69 -4.64 1.11
CA ASP A 130 3.09 -4.83 1.48
C ASP A 130 4.02 -4.35 0.37
N GLY A 131 5.10 -3.68 0.75
CA GLY A 131 6.08 -3.16 -0.19
C GLY A 131 6.83 -1.93 0.33
N ASP A 132 7.74 -1.44 -0.50
CA ASP A 132 8.52 -0.23 -0.25
C ASP A 132 7.81 0.97 -0.87
N TYR A 133 7.77 2.07 -0.13
CA TYR A 133 7.09 3.29 -0.54
C TYR A 133 7.92 4.53 -0.21
N CYS A 134 7.72 5.56 -1.01
CA CYS A 134 8.17 6.92 -0.76
C CYS A 134 6.97 7.80 -0.40
N VAL A 135 6.98 8.39 0.77
CA VAL A 135 6.00 9.40 1.20
C VAL A 135 6.59 10.78 1.00
N THR A 136 5.81 11.69 0.45
CA THR A 136 6.22 13.10 0.29
C THR A 136 5.12 14.02 0.83
N ALA A 137 5.51 15.19 1.33
CA ALA A 137 4.56 16.21 1.75
C ALA A 137 4.90 17.58 1.16
N THR A 138 3.87 18.32 0.82
CA THR A 138 3.98 19.71 0.34
C THR A 138 2.92 20.58 1.01
N SER A 139 3.28 21.84 1.28
CA SER A 139 2.33 22.81 1.79
C SER A 139 2.41 24.10 0.99
N ALA A 140 1.25 24.65 0.63
CA ALA A 140 1.16 25.89 -0.12
C ALA A 140 1.51 27.14 0.73
N ASN A 141 1.46 27.01 2.06
CA ASN A 141 1.59 28.15 2.98
C ASN A 141 2.95 28.19 3.70
N THR A 142 3.76 27.17 3.55
CA THR A 142 5.07 27.05 4.19
C THR A 142 6.15 26.84 3.12
N GLY A 143 7.39 26.98 3.50
CA GLY A 143 8.53 26.73 2.60
C GLY A 143 8.77 25.23 2.35
N GLU A 144 10.02 24.88 2.06
CA GLU A 144 10.45 23.47 1.98
C GLU A 144 10.42 22.82 3.37
N ALA A 145 10.10 21.53 3.41
CA ALA A 145 10.20 20.74 4.63
C ALA A 145 11.65 20.68 5.14
N PHE A 146 11.81 20.69 6.45
CA PHE A 146 13.08 20.41 7.11
C PHE A 146 13.21 18.91 7.39
N GLU A 147 12.20 18.33 8.08
CA GLU A 147 12.06 16.90 8.21
C GLU A 147 11.29 16.36 6.99
N GLY A 148 11.72 15.22 6.49
CA GLY A 148 11.12 14.63 5.30
C GLY A 148 11.39 15.39 3.99
N LYS A 149 12.32 16.34 3.97
CA LYS A 149 12.66 17.16 2.78
C LYS A 149 12.91 16.33 1.52
N TYR A 150 13.46 15.15 1.66
CA TYR A 150 13.80 14.23 0.56
C TYR A 150 12.80 13.08 0.44
N GLY A 151 11.62 13.22 1.04
CA GLY A 151 10.68 12.14 1.23
C GLY A 151 11.05 11.26 2.44
N GLN A 152 10.13 10.41 2.82
CA GLN A 152 10.31 9.41 3.87
C GLN A 152 10.12 8.02 3.25
N GLU A 153 11.15 7.18 3.35
CA GLU A 153 11.07 5.78 2.93
C GLU A 153 10.37 4.97 4.01
N VAL A 154 9.36 4.20 3.63
CA VAL A 154 8.62 3.32 4.53
C VAL A 154 8.48 1.94 3.90
N GLU A 155 8.63 0.89 4.71
CA GLU A 155 8.40 -0.50 4.32
C GLU A 155 7.12 -1.00 5.01
N VAL A 156 6.09 -1.31 4.23
CA VAL A 156 4.83 -1.86 4.75
C VAL A 156 4.90 -3.38 4.76
N GLN A 157 4.68 -3.99 5.92
CA GLN A 157 4.65 -5.44 6.13
C GLN A 157 3.39 -5.83 6.94
N GLY A 158 2.20 -5.50 6.42
CA GLY A 158 0.92 -5.87 7.02
C GLY A 158 0.59 -5.17 8.34
N GLY A 159 1.20 -4.02 8.64
CA GLY A 159 1.02 -3.27 9.88
C GLY A 159 0.82 -1.77 9.65
N GLU A 160 0.80 -1.03 10.74
CA GLU A 160 0.79 0.43 10.72
C GLU A 160 2.25 0.93 10.71
N GLU A 161 2.60 1.74 9.72
CA GLU A 161 3.82 2.51 9.67
C GLU A 161 3.50 3.99 9.97
N LEU A 162 3.71 4.38 11.21
CA LEU A 162 3.45 5.72 11.74
C LEU A 162 4.79 6.39 12.12
N SER A 163 5.65 6.57 11.13
CA SER A 163 6.99 7.13 11.31
C SER A 163 7.38 8.15 10.24
N ALA A 164 6.45 8.49 9.34
CA ALA A 164 6.72 9.38 8.23
C ALA A 164 6.28 10.82 8.55
N ASP A 165 6.99 11.47 9.45
CA ASP A 165 6.76 12.85 9.85
C ASP A 165 7.30 13.87 8.85
N PHE A 166 6.62 15.02 8.77
CA PHE A 166 7.06 16.14 7.92
C PHE A 166 7.01 17.46 8.69
N GLY A 167 8.18 18.05 8.91
CA GLY A 167 8.35 19.36 9.52
C GLY A 167 8.66 20.47 8.51
N PHE A 168 7.92 21.56 8.55
CA PHE A 168 8.03 22.72 7.66
C PHE A 168 8.53 23.96 8.37
#